data_fbd3d2e92d710e6d589dd7be822e20e8
#
_entry.id   fbd3d2e92d710e6d589dd7be822e20e8
#
_cell.length_a   1.000
_cell.length_b   1.000
_cell.length_c   1.000
_cell.angle_alpha   90.00
_cell.angle_beta   90.00
_cell.angle_gamma   90.00
#
_symmetry.space_group_name_H-M   'P 1'
#
loop_
_entity.id
_entity.type
_entity.pdbx_description
1 polymer ?
#
loop_
_entity_poly.entity_id
_entity_poly.type
_entity_poly.pdbx_seq_one_letter_code
_entity_poly.pdbx_strand_id
1 'polypeptide(L)'
;MSPLTKEQFEAKREESKTKIIAVALQLFSKKGFENTSIIDIAKATGISKGLTYNYFKSKDELLEQTLLFILNKVVEVLKEGNTIRDPYKRLEFMIRTNFALLKKEPDFWKMFVVLSLQLDKRSKSAKILKDYWGRLFENAINIFKEMGHENYLEMAYQYGAMMDGLGIQYILLNDPSFPFDETLEKVIQQYCTIKK
;
A
#
# COMPACT_ATOMS: atom_id res chain seq x y z
N MET A 1 -35.08 -15.32 -16.10
CA MET A 1 -34.18 -14.38 -15.37
C MET A 1 -34.21 -13.05 -16.12
N SER A 2 -34.56 -11.96 -15.46
CA SER A 2 -34.50 -10.63 -16.09
C SER A 2 -33.03 -10.27 -16.42
N PRO A 3 -32.77 -9.61 -17.57
CA PRO A 3 -31.46 -9.16 -17.91
C PRO A 3 -30.96 -8.16 -16.85
N LEU A 4 -29.66 -8.20 -16.55
CA LEU A 4 -29.03 -7.27 -15.62
C LEU A 4 -29.14 -5.83 -16.13
N THR A 5 -29.41 -4.89 -15.25
CA THR A 5 -29.28 -3.47 -15.59
C THR A 5 -27.81 -3.12 -15.89
N LYS A 6 -27.57 -2.00 -16.60
CA LYS A 6 -26.21 -1.52 -16.88
C LYS A 6 -25.40 -1.34 -15.59
N GLU A 7 -26.02 -0.79 -14.55
CA GLU A 7 -25.38 -0.59 -13.23
C GLU A 7 -25.02 -1.91 -12.55
N GLN A 8 -25.91 -2.90 -12.60
CA GLN A 8 -25.64 -4.23 -12.07
C GLN A 8 -24.52 -4.95 -12.84
N PHE A 9 -24.44 -4.73 -14.15
CA PHE A 9 -23.37 -5.28 -14.97
C PHE A 9 -22.01 -4.66 -14.61
N GLU A 10 -21.94 -3.33 -14.47
CA GLU A 10 -20.72 -2.64 -14.07
C GLU A 10 -20.28 -3.02 -12.65
N ALA A 11 -21.19 -3.13 -11.69
CA ALA A 11 -20.90 -3.59 -10.34
C ALA A 11 -20.27 -5.00 -10.33
N LYS A 12 -20.84 -5.95 -11.06
CA LYS A 12 -20.27 -7.31 -11.22
C LYS A 12 -18.92 -7.31 -11.90
N ARG A 13 -18.70 -6.40 -12.84
CA ARG A 13 -17.43 -6.24 -13.53
C ARG A 13 -16.36 -5.78 -12.56
N GLU A 14 -16.61 -4.78 -11.75
CA GLU A 14 -15.67 -4.27 -10.74
C GLU A 14 -15.40 -5.30 -9.62
N GLU A 15 -16.42 -6.04 -9.19
CA GLU A 15 -16.26 -7.16 -8.27
C GLU A 15 -15.31 -8.23 -8.83
N SER A 16 -15.49 -8.60 -10.10
CA SER A 16 -14.63 -9.57 -10.78
C SER A 16 -13.19 -9.08 -10.91
N LYS A 17 -12.97 -7.81 -11.26
CA LYS A 17 -11.64 -7.20 -11.32
C LYS A 17 -10.95 -7.22 -9.94
N THR A 18 -11.66 -6.80 -8.90
CA THR A 18 -11.13 -6.80 -7.53
C THR A 18 -10.74 -8.20 -7.08
N LYS A 19 -11.56 -9.21 -7.39
CA LYS A 19 -11.24 -10.62 -7.12
C LYS A 19 -9.99 -11.08 -7.85
N ILE A 20 -9.86 -10.75 -9.15
CA ILE A 20 -8.67 -11.09 -9.95
C ILE A 20 -7.42 -10.44 -9.35
N ILE A 21 -7.48 -9.15 -8.99
CA ILE A 21 -6.37 -8.40 -8.38
C ILE A 21 -5.93 -9.04 -7.05
N ALA A 22 -6.86 -9.39 -6.17
CA ALA A 22 -6.55 -10.00 -4.88
C ALA A 22 -5.84 -11.35 -5.05
N VAL A 23 -6.32 -12.21 -5.97
CA VAL A 23 -5.70 -13.50 -6.26
C VAL A 23 -4.36 -13.34 -6.97
N ALA A 24 -4.24 -12.36 -7.88
CA ALA A 24 -2.97 -12.05 -8.54
C ALA A 24 -1.90 -11.65 -7.53
N LEU A 25 -2.23 -10.78 -6.57
CA LEU A 25 -1.31 -10.40 -5.49
C LEU A 25 -0.82 -11.62 -4.71
N GLN A 26 -1.73 -12.53 -4.32
CA GLN A 26 -1.36 -13.76 -3.61
C GLN A 26 -0.42 -14.64 -4.41
N LEU A 27 -0.70 -14.84 -5.69
CA LEU A 27 0.11 -15.72 -6.56
C LEU A 27 1.46 -15.06 -6.88
N PHE A 28 1.50 -13.78 -7.19
CA PHE A 28 2.74 -13.05 -7.48
C PHE A 28 3.68 -13.04 -6.28
N SER A 29 3.17 -12.85 -5.07
CA SER A 29 4.00 -12.85 -3.86
C SER A 29 4.49 -14.24 -3.46
N LYS A 30 3.66 -15.29 -3.65
CA LYS A 30 4.03 -16.67 -3.28
C LYS A 30 4.96 -17.34 -4.28
N LYS A 31 4.69 -17.19 -5.58
CA LYS A 31 5.40 -17.89 -6.66
C LYS A 31 6.39 -16.99 -7.40
N GLY A 32 6.31 -15.68 -7.20
CA GLY A 32 6.98 -14.67 -8.01
C GLY A 32 6.16 -14.31 -9.25
N PHE A 33 6.42 -13.10 -9.77
CA PHE A 33 5.74 -12.59 -10.96
C PHE A 33 6.01 -13.49 -12.18
N GLU A 34 7.28 -13.84 -12.43
CA GLU A 34 7.68 -14.64 -13.60
C GLU A 34 7.02 -16.01 -13.63
N ASN A 35 6.92 -16.68 -12.48
CA ASN A 35 6.40 -18.05 -12.37
C ASN A 35 4.86 -18.11 -12.25
N THR A 36 4.16 -16.98 -12.35
CA THR A 36 2.70 -16.91 -12.30
C THR A 36 2.13 -16.61 -13.69
N SER A 37 1.22 -17.42 -14.18
CA SER A 37 0.53 -17.19 -15.45
C SER A 37 -0.89 -16.64 -15.25
N ILE A 38 -1.44 -15.99 -16.28
CA ILE A 38 -2.86 -15.57 -16.30
C ILE A 38 -3.79 -16.82 -16.17
N ILE A 39 -3.35 -17.98 -16.64
CA ILE A 39 -4.12 -19.23 -16.50
C ILE A 39 -4.20 -19.66 -15.03
N ASP A 40 -3.12 -19.52 -14.27
CA ASP A 40 -3.12 -19.84 -12.83
C ASP A 40 -4.07 -18.94 -12.08
N ILE A 41 -4.05 -17.65 -12.41
CA ILE A 41 -4.95 -16.64 -11.80
C ILE A 41 -6.41 -16.93 -12.16
N ALA A 42 -6.69 -17.22 -13.42
CA ALA A 42 -8.03 -17.57 -13.90
C ALA A 42 -8.58 -18.83 -13.18
N LYS A 43 -7.76 -19.87 -13.05
CA LYS A 43 -8.12 -21.10 -12.30
C LYS A 43 -8.41 -20.77 -10.82
N ALA A 44 -7.54 -20.01 -10.16
CA ALA A 44 -7.68 -19.69 -8.74
C ALA A 44 -8.88 -18.77 -8.44
N THR A 45 -9.26 -17.92 -9.39
CA THR A 45 -10.45 -17.06 -9.25
C THR A 45 -11.76 -17.74 -9.61
N GLY A 46 -11.70 -18.84 -10.38
CA GLY A 46 -12.87 -19.46 -11.05
C GLY A 46 -13.42 -18.63 -12.21
N ILE A 47 -12.65 -17.64 -12.71
CA ILE A 47 -13.00 -16.78 -13.84
C ILE A 47 -12.32 -17.36 -15.09
N SER A 48 -13.03 -17.40 -16.22
CA SER A 48 -12.44 -17.95 -17.45
C SER A 48 -11.22 -17.12 -17.92
N LYS A 49 -10.24 -17.79 -18.56
CA LYS A 49 -9.08 -17.12 -19.16
C LYS A 49 -9.49 -15.99 -20.11
N GLY A 50 -10.48 -16.23 -20.98
CA GLY A 50 -10.97 -15.22 -21.93
C GLY A 50 -11.53 -13.98 -21.21
N LEU A 51 -12.32 -14.18 -20.14
CA LEU A 51 -12.87 -13.08 -19.36
C LEU A 51 -11.77 -12.34 -18.59
N THR A 52 -10.74 -13.03 -18.10
CA THR A 52 -9.58 -12.38 -17.45
C THR A 52 -8.85 -11.47 -18.44
N TYR A 53 -8.65 -11.90 -19.70
CA TYR A 53 -8.05 -11.05 -20.74
C TYR A 53 -8.96 -9.90 -21.19
N ASN A 54 -10.27 -9.98 -21.00
CA ASN A 54 -11.17 -8.84 -21.21
C ASN A 54 -10.99 -7.74 -20.16
N TYR A 55 -10.51 -8.10 -18.95
CA TYR A 55 -10.21 -7.14 -17.89
C TYR A 55 -8.79 -6.60 -17.94
N PHE A 56 -7.81 -7.45 -18.28
CA PHE A 56 -6.38 -7.13 -18.27
C PHE A 56 -5.72 -7.67 -19.52
N LYS A 57 -5.20 -6.80 -20.36
CA LYS A 57 -4.63 -7.16 -21.68
C LYS A 57 -3.34 -7.98 -21.57
N SER A 58 -2.62 -7.85 -20.43
CA SER A 58 -1.37 -8.57 -20.17
C SER A 58 -1.18 -8.86 -18.68
N LYS A 59 -0.23 -9.74 -18.36
CA LYS A 59 0.21 -10.01 -16.98
C LYS A 59 0.82 -8.76 -16.34
N ASP A 60 1.55 -7.96 -17.13
CA ASP A 60 2.14 -6.69 -16.67
C ASP A 60 1.06 -5.65 -16.32
N GLU A 61 0.02 -5.52 -17.15
CA GLU A 61 -1.11 -4.63 -16.82
C GLU A 61 -1.81 -5.06 -15.54
N LEU A 62 -2.01 -6.37 -15.35
CA LEU A 62 -2.58 -6.88 -14.10
C LEU A 62 -1.68 -6.57 -12.89
N LEU A 63 -0.35 -6.70 -13.03
CA LEU A 63 0.60 -6.31 -11.98
C LEU A 63 0.50 -4.82 -11.65
N GLU A 64 0.50 -3.95 -12.67
CA GLU A 64 0.33 -2.50 -12.49
C GLU A 64 -0.96 -2.17 -11.74
N GLN A 65 -2.09 -2.75 -12.15
CA GLN A 65 -3.37 -2.53 -11.49
C GLN A 65 -3.40 -3.09 -10.06
N THR A 66 -2.71 -4.21 -9.81
CA THR A 66 -2.55 -4.77 -8.47
C THR A 66 -1.78 -3.82 -7.56
N LEU A 67 -0.67 -3.25 -8.04
CA LEU A 67 0.09 -2.24 -7.29
C LEU A 67 -0.74 -0.98 -7.02
N LEU A 68 -1.40 -0.44 -8.04
CA LEU A 68 -2.25 0.75 -7.90
C LEU A 68 -3.39 0.53 -6.91
N PHE A 69 -4.01 -0.65 -6.90
CA PHE A 69 -5.04 -1.01 -5.94
C PHE A 69 -4.53 -0.95 -4.48
N ILE A 70 -3.30 -1.44 -4.24
CA ILE A 70 -2.67 -1.38 -2.93
C ILE A 70 -2.36 0.07 -2.54
N LEU A 71 -1.69 0.78 -3.44
CA LEU A 71 -1.21 2.13 -3.18
C LEU A 71 -2.34 3.14 -2.95
N ASN A 72 -3.48 2.93 -3.59
CA ASN A 72 -4.66 3.78 -3.39
C ASN A 72 -5.16 3.79 -1.94
N LYS A 73 -5.01 2.70 -1.19
CA LYS A 73 -5.37 2.68 0.24
C LYS A 73 -4.58 3.72 1.04
N VAL A 74 -3.29 3.86 0.76
CA VAL A 74 -2.44 4.85 1.45
C VAL A 74 -2.66 6.26 0.90
N VAL A 75 -2.93 6.39 -0.40
CA VAL A 75 -3.27 7.69 -1.01
C VAL A 75 -4.53 8.29 -0.37
N GLU A 76 -5.52 7.48 -0.05
CA GLU A 76 -6.72 7.97 0.67
C GLU A 76 -6.37 8.48 2.08
N VAL A 77 -5.48 7.80 2.81
CA VAL A 77 -4.98 8.30 4.10
C VAL A 77 -4.29 9.66 3.96
N LEU A 78 -3.47 9.84 2.91
CA LEU A 78 -2.82 11.12 2.64
C LEU A 78 -3.85 12.22 2.34
N LYS A 79 -4.85 11.93 1.52
CA LYS A 79 -5.91 12.89 1.18
C LYS A 79 -6.67 13.33 2.43
N GLU A 80 -7.08 12.39 3.26
CA GLU A 80 -7.80 12.67 4.51
C GLU A 80 -6.91 13.44 5.48
N GLY A 81 -5.68 12.99 5.69
CA GLY A 81 -4.70 13.66 6.53
C GLY A 81 -4.45 15.11 6.12
N ASN A 82 -4.35 15.38 4.80
CA ASN A 82 -4.11 16.73 4.28
C ASN A 82 -5.28 17.72 4.53
N THR A 83 -6.44 17.26 5.00
CA THR A 83 -7.52 18.14 5.48
C THR A 83 -7.25 18.71 6.88
N ILE A 84 -6.32 18.09 7.65
CA ILE A 84 -5.97 18.50 9.01
C ILE A 84 -4.97 19.63 8.93
N ARG A 85 -5.34 20.83 9.45
CA ARG A 85 -4.52 22.04 9.37
C ARG A 85 -3.25 21.97 10.23
N ASP A 86 -3.37 21.43 11.45
CA ASP A 86 -2.26 21.31 12.38
C ASP A 86 -1.29 20.22 11.90
N PRO A 87 -0.02 20.53 11.55
CA PRO A 87 0.91 19.55 10.98
C PRO A 87 1.28 18.44 11.97
N TYR A 88 1.29 18.67 13.27
CA TYR A 88 1.54 17.65 14.29
C TYR A 88 0.40 16.63 14.35
N LYS A 89 -0.84 17.12 14.40
CA LYS A 89 -2.04 16.27 14.38
C LYS A 89 -2.18 15.53 13.04
N ARG A 90 -1.82 16.17 11.95
CA ARG A 90 -1.80 15.57 10.61
C ARG A 90 -0.84 14.39 10.56
N LEU A 91 0.38 14.56 11.03
CA LEU A 91 1.38 13.50 11.06
C LEU A 91 0.94 12.34 11.96
N GLU A 92 0.44 12.65 13.17
CA GLU A 92 -0.10 11.62 14.09
C GLU A 92 -1.23 10.83 13.46
N PHE A 93 -2.19 11.50 12.82
CA PHE A 93 -3.29 10.86 12.10
C PHE A 93 -2.77 9.88 11.03
N MET A 94 -1.82 10.32 10.20
CA MET A 94 -1.24 9.50 9.15
C MET A 94 -0.52 8.27 9.71
N ILE A 95 0.27 8.43 10.78
CA ILE A 95 0.96 7.33 11.46
C ILE A 95 -0.07 6.31 11.97
N ARG A 96 -1.03 6.75 12.77
CA ARG A 96 -2.03 5.85 13.38
C ARG A 96 -2.85 5.11 12.33
N THR A 97 -3.31 5.82 11.30
CA THR A 97 -4.15 5.22 10.26
C THR A 97 -3.38 4.23 9.40
N ASN A 98 -2.14 4.53 9.02
CA ASN A 98 -1.31 3.59 8.26
C ASN A 98 -1.03 2.30 9.04
N PHE A 99 -0.70 2.41 10.33
CA PHE A 99 -0.48 1.22 11.15
C PHE A 99 -1.76 0.46 11.52
N ALA A 100 -2.90 1.15 11.63
CA ALA A 100 -4.20 0.49 11.75
C ALA A 100 -4.53 -0.35 10.50
N LEU A 101 -4.23 0.16 9.30
CA LEU A 101 -4.36 -0.61 8.06
C LEU A 101 -3.41 -1.81 8.02
N LEU A 102 -2.16 -1.62 8.44
CA LEU A 102 -1.18 -2.71 8.54
C LEU A 102 -1.66 -3.83 9.47
N LYS A 103 -2.15 -3.47 10.65
CA LYS A 103 -2.67 -4.44 11.64
C LYS A 103 -3.92 -5.19 11.14
N LYS A 104 -4.77 -4.50 10.39
CA LYS A 104 -6.00 -5.09 9.84
C LYS A 104 -5.73 -6.14 8.77
N GLU A 105 -4.70 -5.93 7.95
CA GLU A 105 -4.42 -6.78 6.79
C GLU A 105 -2.90 -7.11 6.69
N PRO A 106 -2.26 -7.73 7.73
CA PRO A 106 -0.81 -7.92 7.76
C PRO A 106 -0.29 -8.79 6.62
N ASP A 107 -1.02 -9.85 6.26
CA ASP A 107 -0.63 -10.73 5.14
C ASP A 107 -0.65 -10.01 3.80
N PHE A 108 -1.58 -9.08 3.61
CA PHE A 108 -1.65 -8.24 2.43
C PHE A 108 -0.40 -7.35 2.30
N TRP A 109 0.00 -6.68 3.39
CA TRP A 109 1.20 -5.84 3.40
C TRP A 109 2.48 -6.64 3.24
N LYS A 110 2.54 -7.84 3.85
CA LYS A 110 3.64 -8.78 3.64
C LYS A 110 3.80 -9.14 2.17
N MET A 111 2.69 -9.49 1.51
CA MET A 111 2.68 -9.80 0.08
C MET A 111 3.13 -8.61 -0.76
N PHE A 112 2.71 -7.40 -0.41
CA PHE A 112 3.13 -6.17 -1.09
C PHE A 112 4.64 -5.93 -0.97
N VAL A 113 5.21 -6.08 0.23
CA VAL A 113 6.66 -5.93 0.45
C VAL A 113 7.44 -6.96 -0.38
N VAL A 114 7.05 -8.23 -0.31
CA VAL A 114 7.70 -9.31 -1.08
C VAL A 114 7.64 -9.02 -2.58
N LEU A 115 6.47 -8.64 -3.09
CA LEU A 115 6.30 -8.31 -4.51
C LEU A 115 7.18 -7.12 -4.92
N SER A 116 7.22 -6.06 -4.10
CA SER A 116 8.03 -4.86 -4.37
C SER A 116 9.51 -5.16 -4.50
N LEU A 117 10.04 -6.11 -3.70
CA LEU A 117 11.44 -6.53 -3.76
C LEU A 117 11.77 -7.38 -5.00
N GLN A 118 10.77 -8.03 -5.61
CA GLN A 118 10.93 -8.88 -6.78
C GLN A 118 10.83 -8.13 -8.13
N LEU A 119 10.42 -6.85 -8.11
CA LEU A 119 10.23 -6.08 -9.35
C LEU A 119 11.55 -5.79 -10.06
N ASP A 120 11.57 -5.97 -11.39
CA ASP A 120 12.65 -5.41 -12.22
C ASP A 120 12.62 -3.88 -12.10
N LYS A 121 13.75 -3.30 -11.68
CA LYS A 121 13.91 -1.85 -11.46
C LYS A 121 13.62 -1.00 -12.69
N ARG A 122 13.70 -1.58 -13.90
CA ARG A 122 13.41 -0.92 -15.17
C ARG A 122 11.96 -1.04 -15.60
N SER A 123 11.16 -1.83 -14.90
CA SER A 123 9.75 -2.06 -15.23
C SER A 123 8.90 -0.82 -14.95
N LYS A 124 7.76 -0.73 -15.63
CA LYS A 124 6.75 0.30 -15.37
C LYS A 124 6.19 0.18 -13.95
N SER A 125 6.06 -1.03 -13.43
CA SER A 125 5.64 -1.31 -12.06
C SER A 125 6.62 -0.73 -11.02
N ALA A 126 7.95 -0.85 -11.24
CA ALA A 126 8.94 -0.24 -10.38
C ALA A 126 8.89 1.30 -10.44
N LYS A 127 8.59 1.88 -11.61
CA LYS A 127 8.36 3.32 -11.74
C LYS A 127 7.14 3.77 -10.93
N ILE A 128 6.02 3.04 -11.00
CA ILE A 128 4.82 3.32 -10.18
C ILE A 128 5.18 3.38 -8.69
N LEU A 129 5.96 2.40 -8.20
CA LEU A 129 6.42 2.39 -6.80
C LEU A 129 7.33 3.58 -6.49
N LYS A 130 8.29 3.88 -7.36
CA LYS A 130 9.19 5.02 -7.16
C LYS A 130 8.43 6.35 -7.07
N ASP A 131 7.48 6.56 -7.96
CA ASP A 131 6.65 7.78 -7.99
C ASP A 131 5.76 7.87 -6.74
N TYR A 132 5.28 6.73 -6.24
CA TYR A 132 4.53 6.65 -4.99
C TYR A 132 5.40 7.01 -3.77
N TRP A 133 6.56 6.38 -3.61
CA TRP A 133 7.50 6.68 -2.53
C TRP A 133 7.94 8.14 -2.57
N GLY A 134 8.19 8.69 -3.76
CA GLY A 134 8.51 10.11 -3.93
C GLY A 134 7.43 11.01 -3.33
N ARG A 135 6.14 10.73 -3.59
CA ARG A 135 5.02 11.50 -3.01
C ARG A 135 4.89 11.37 -1.50
N LEU A 136 5.16 10.18 -0.94
CA LEU A 136 5.16 10.00 0.52
C LEU A 136 6.25 10.83 1.18
N PHE A 137 7.47 10.79 0.63
CA PHE A 137 8.59 11.58 1.12
C PHE A 137 8.34 13.08 0.99
N GLU A 138 7.83 13.54 -0.15
CA GLU A 138 7.48 14.94 -0.36
C GLU A 138 6.44 15.43 0.66
N ASN A 139 5.42 14.61 0.94
CA ASN A 139 4.43 14.92 1.96
C ASN A 139 5.05 15.03 3.35
N ALA A 140 5.93 14.09 3.75
CA ALA A 140 6.63 14.15 5.03
C ALA A 140 7.55 15.38 5.13
N ILE A 141 8.31 15.70 4.08
CA ILE A 141 9.15 16.90 3.99
C ILE A 141 8.31 18.18 4.23
N ASN A 142 7.16 18.28 3.56
CA ASN A 142 6.27 19.44 3.70
C ASN A 142 5.71 19.55 5.13
N ILE A 143 5.32 18.44 5.76
CA ILE A 143 4.85 18.44 7.15
C ILE A 143 5.94 18.93 8.10
N PHE A 144 7.17 18.42 8.03
CA PHE A 144 8.27 18.87 8.91
C PHE A 144 8.68 20.31 8.64
N LYS A 145 8.57 20.77 7.41
CA LYS A 145 8.78 22.17 7.05
C LYS A 145 7.69 23.08 7.66
N GLU A 146 6.43 22.69 7.60
CA GLU A 146 5.31 23.39 8.24
C GLU A 146 5.43 23.41 9.78
N MET A 147 6.02 22.36 10.38
CA MET A 147 6.36 22.32 11.82
C MET A 147 7.49 23.29 12.21
N GLY A 148 8.19 23.89 11.25
CA GLY A 148 9.27 24.84 11.49
C GLY A 148 10.64 24.21 11.77
N HIS A 149 10.84 22.93 11.42
CA HIS A 149 12.15 22.29 11.58
C HIS A 149 13.15 22.81 10.53
N GLU A 150 14.31 23.30 10.94
CA GLU A 150 15.38 23.72 10.03
C GLU A 150 15.96 22.52 9.26
N ASN A 151 16.06 21.37 9.93
CA ASN A 151 16.55 20.11 9.36
C ASN A 151 15.39 19.19 8.87
N TYR A 152 14.35 19.78 8.31
CA TYR A 152 13.13 19.08 7.86
C TYR A 152 13.40 17.91 6.90
N LEU A 153 14.44 18.02 6.07
CA LEU A 153 14.81 16.97 5.12
C LEU A 153 15.34 15.71 5.85
N GLU A 154 16.28 15.91 6.77
CA GLU A 154 16.83 14.82 7.59
C GLU A 154 15.75 14.17 8.45
N MET A 155 14.85 14.99 9.05
CA MET A 155 13.71 14.52 9.81
C MET A 155 12.78 13.64 8.98
N ALA A 156 12.49 14.03 7.74
CA ALA A 156 11.63 13.24 6.84
C ALA A 156 12.26 11.87 6.50
N TYR A 157 13.58 11.82 6.24
CA TYR A 157 14.28 10.56 5.99
C TYR A 157 14.34 9.66 7.22
N GLN A 158 14.64 10.22 8.40
CA GLN A 158 14.65 9.46 9.67
C GLN A 158 13.26 8.91 9.98
N TYR A 159 12.24 9.74 9.85
CA TYR A 159 10.84 9.34 10.01
C TYR A 159 10.48 8.18 9.05
N GLY A 160 10.77 8.33 7.75
CA GLY A 160 10.49 7.28 6.77
C GLY A 160 11.17 5.96 7.11
N ALA A 161 12.47 6.00 7.43
CA ALA A 161 13.22 4.80 7.81
C ALA A 161 12.65 4.12 9.07
N MET A 162 12.17 4.90 10.05
CA MET A 162 11.56 4.38 11.27
C MET A 162 10.19 3.74 10.98
N MET A 163 9.36 4.37 10.14
CA MET A 163 8.06 3.82 9.73
C MET A 163 8.23 2.50 8.97
N ASP A 164 9.15 2.48 8.00
CA ASP A 164 9.44 1.27 7.22
C ASP A 164 9.98 0.15 8.12
N GLY A 165 10.95 0.47 9.00
CA GLY A 165 11.53 -0.49 9.94
C GLY A 165 10.50 -1.07 10.89
N LEU A 166 9.67 -0.24 11.51
CA LEU A 166 8.62 -0.69 12.43
C LEU A 166 7.56 -1.55 11.73
N GLY A 167 7.15 -1.14 10.52
CA GLY A 167 6.21 -1.90 9.70
C GLY A 167 6.76 -3.27 9.28
N ILE A 168 8.01 -3.32 8.83
CA ILE A 168 8.67 -4.58 8.46
C ILE A 168 8.83 -5.50 9.67
N GLN A 169 9.26 -4.98 10.81
CA GLN A 169 9.39 -5.77 12.04
C GLN A 169 8.05 -6.37 12.47
N TYR A 170 6.98 -5.58 12.44
CA TYR A 170 5.63 -6.08 12.76
C TYR A 170 5.22 -7.23 11.84
N ILE A 171 5.46 -7.11 10.53
CA ILE A 171 5.13 -8.14 9.54
C ILE A 171 5.98 -9.42 9.70
N LEU A 172 7.28 -9.27 9.99
CA LEU A 172 8.21 -10.40 10.02
C LEU A 172 8.22 -11.15 11.34
N LEU A 173 8.20 -10.42 12.45
CA LEU A 173 8.32 -11.05 13.77
C LEU A 173 7.05 -11.82 14.13
N ASN A 174 5.87 -11.25 13.83
CA ASN A 174 4.58 -11.85 14.20
C ASN A 174 4.58 -12.41 15.64
N ASP A 175 5.24 -11.67 16.55
CA ASP A 175 5.52 -12.07 17.91
C ASP A 175 4.65 -11.25 18.87
N PRO A 176 3.76 -11.89 19.66
CA PRO A 176 2.93 -11.19 20.64
C PRO A 176 3.72 -10.43 21.71
N SER A 177 4.99 -10.79 21.96
CA SER A 177 5.86 -10.08 22.88
C SER A 177 6.51 -8.82 22.29
N PHE A 178 6.39 -8.61 20.97
CA PHE A 178 6.92 -7.41 20.32
C PHE A 178 6.11 -6.17 20.77
N PRO A 179 6.73 -5.22 21.49
CA PRO A 179 6.02 -4.07 22.07
C PRO A 179 5.70 -3.02 21.01
N PHE A 180 4.90 -3.43 20.01
CA PHE A 180 4.61 -2.62 18.85
C PHE A 180 3.87 -1.33 19.21
N ASP A 181 2.81 -1.44 20.02
CA ASP A 181 1.98 -0.27 20.34
C ASP A 181 2.74 0.73 21.21
N GLU A 182 3.50 0.27 22.19
CA GLU A 182 4.35 1.12 23.01
C GLU A 182 5.45 1.79 22.19
N THR A 183 6.04 1.08 21.23
CA THR A 183 7.04 1.64 20.32
C THR A 183 6.42 2.68 19.40
N LEU A 184 5.23 2.41 18.86
CA LEU A 184 4.50 3.35 18.01
C LEU A 184 4.16 4.64 18.77
N GLU A 185 3.70 4.54 20.03
CA GLU A 185 3.43 5.75 20.85
C GLU A 185 4.69 6.58 21.11
N LYS A 186 5.85 5.94 21.34
CA LYS A 186 7.13 6.67 21.47
C LYS A 186 7.52 7.37 20.18
N VAL A 187 7.29 6.74 19.03
CA VAL A 187 7.54 7.38 17.73
C VAL A 187 6.61 8.59 17.54
N ILE A 188 5.33 8.45 17.86
CA ILE A 188 4.38 9.57 17.80
C ILE A 188 4.82 10.70 18.72
N GLN A 189 5.21 10.41 19.96
CA GLN A 189 5.73 11.40 20.90
C GLN A 189 6.97 12.11 20.37
N GLN A 190 7.87 11.39 19.72
CA GLN A 190 9.11 11.93 19.16
C GLN A 190 8.86 12.95 18.04
N TYR A 191 7.92 12.63 17.13
CA TYR A 191 7.69 13.40 15.91
C TYR A 191 6.48 14.33 15.95
N CYS A 192 5.48 14.03 16.81
CA CYS A 192 4.21 14.74 16.81
C CYS A 192 4.00 15.62 18.07
N THR A 193 5.03 15.80 18.91
CA THR A 193 4.94 16.67 20.09
C THR A 193 5.76 17.94 19.88
N ILE A 194 5.15 19.09 20.20
CA ILE A 194 5.84 20.38 20.19
C ILE A 194 6.92 20.34 21.28
N LYS A 195 8.19 20.31 20.89
CA LYS A 195 9.28 20.53 21.85
C LYS A 195 9.25 22.01 22.25
N LYS A 196 8.93 22.27 23.52
CA LYS A 196 9.01 23.61 24.14
C LYS A 196 10.45 24.07 24.22
#